data_9e92c9bc30e4e82fd514a7f8f7eeaeff
#
_entry.id   9e92c9bc30e4e82fd514a7f8f7eeaeff
#
_cell.length_a   1.000
_cell.length_b   1.000
_cell.length_c   1.000
_cell.angle_alpha   90.00
_cell.angle_beta   90.00
_cell.angle_gamma   90.00
#
_symmetry.space_group_name_H-M   'P 1'
#
loop_
_entity.id
_entity.type
_entity.pdbx_description
1 polymer ?
#
loop_
_entity_poly.entity_id
_entity_poly.type
_entity_poly.pdbx_seq_one_letter_code
_entity_poly.pdbx_strand_id
1 'polypeptide(L)'
;GKKRFIAELMPKYPIYVNLLSNEARAVIGQTHEKTRPAIKMLQDEGFVNRGYVDIFDAGPTVECDVKNIRSVRRSQKLRVLIGEPIGGKTHLICNTRYEQYRACHGNIRVDLDKHEAIIPPKMAAALKVQDGDMVRVVDLD
;
A
#
# COMPACT_ATOMS: atom_id res chain seq x y z
N GLY A 1 3.72 7.44 21.30
CA GLY A 1 5.00 6.82 21.10
C GLY A 1 5.69 7.17 19.79
N LYS A 2 5.19 6.72 18.65
CA LYS A 2 5.88 6.90 17.34
C LYS A 2 6.00 8.38 16.90
N LYS A 3 4.97 9.19 17.13
CA LYS A 3 4.99 10.62 16.78
C LYS A 3 6.04 11.41 17.58
N ARG A 4 6.22 11.07 18.86
CA ARG A 4 7.21 11.70 19.72
C ARG A 4 8.63 11.32 19.30
N PHE A 5 8.86 10.05 18.98
CA PHE A 5 10.14 9.55 18.50
C PHE A 5 10.57 10.25 17.19
N ILE A 6 9.66 10.39 16.23
CA ILE A 6 9.95 11.09 14.97
C ILE A 6 10.25 12.57 15.25
N ALA A 7 9.47 13.23 16.10
CA ALA A 7 9.71 14.64 16.46
C ALA A 7 11.05 14.85 17.16
N GLU A 8 11.53 13.88 17.94
CA GLU A 8 12.85 13.93 18.60
C GLU A 8 14.01 13.75 17.60
N LEU A 9 13.77 13.05 16.47
CA LEU A 9 14.75 12.87 15.40
C LEU A 9 14.79 14.04 14.41
N MET A 10 13.77 14.90 14.41
CA MET A 10 13.72 16.05 13.52
C MET A 10 14.76 17.09 13.90
N PRO A 11 15.41 17.75 12.91
CA PRO A 11 16.34 18.84 13.20
C PRO A 11 15.59 19.97 13.90
N LYS A 12 16.19 20.49 14.97
CA LYS A 12 15.62 21.59 15.77
C LYS A 12 15.68 22.94 15.07
N TYR A 13 16.46 23.06 14.03
CA TYR A 13 16.70 24.30 13.28
C TYR A 13 16.46 24.07 11.79
N PRO A 14 16.10 25.11 11.02
CA PRO A 14 15.98 25.02 9.57
C PRO A 14 17.27 24.51 8.93
N ILE A 15 17.15 23.66 7.92
CA ILE A 15 18.27 23.22 7.08
C ILE A 15 18.42 24.23 5.94
N TYR A 16 19.58 24.89 5.89
CA TYR A 16 19.85 25.88 4.84
C TYR A 16 20.54 25.22 3.65
N VAL A 17 19.76 24.87 2.64
CA VAL A 17 20.24 24.24 1.39
C VAL A 17 21.33 25.09 0.70
N ASN A 18 21.26 26.41 0.85
CA ASN A 18 22.23 27.34 0.26
C ASN A 18 23.64 27.22 0.83
N LEU A 19 23.79 26.58 1.98
CA LEU A 19 25.10 26.31 2.60
C LEU A 19 25.76 25.03 2.09
N LEU A 20 25.04 24.22 1.30
CA LEU A 20 25.57 23.02 0.70
C LEU A 20 26.38 23.33 -0.56
N SER A 21 27.31 22.43 -0.90
CA SER A 21 28.04 22.52 -2.16
C SER A 21 27.07 22.39 -3.36
N ASN A 22 27.53 22.84 -4.53
CA ASN A 22 26.73 22.73 -5.75
C ASN A 22 26.43 21.27 -6.10
N GLU A 23 27.37 20.37 -5.89
CA GLU A 23 27.22 18.93 -6.12
C GLU A 23 26.19 18.33 -5.17
N ALA A 24 26.23 18.67 -3.89
CA ALA A 24 25.25 18.21 -2.90
C ALA A 24 23.84 18.72 -3.24
N ARG A 25 23.71 19.99 -3.63
CA ARG A 25 22.42 20.55 -4.04
C ARG A 25 21.85 19.89 -5.30
N ALA A 26 22.69 19.50 -6.24
CA ALA A 26 22.27 18.89 -7.50
C ALA A 26 21.59 17.52 -7.31
N VAL A 27 21.90 16.80 -6.22
CA VAL A 27 21.32 15.46 -5.95
C VAL A 27 20.10 15.48 -5.04
N ILE A 28 19.80 16.62 -4.40
CA ILE A 28 18.63 16.75 -3.53
C ILE A 28 17.35 16.53 -4.34
N GLY A 29 16.49 15.63 -3.88
CA GLY A 29 15.22 15.30 -4.53
C GLY A 29 15.36 14.48 -5.81
N GLN A 30 16.55 14.07 -6.18
CA GLN A 30 16.78 13.22 -7.35
C GLN A 30 16.53 11.75 -7.02
N THR A 31 15.97 11.03 -7.98
CA THR A 31 15.77 9.58 -7.86
C THR A 31 16.98 8.85 -8.43
N HIS A 32 17.57 7.96 -7.64
CA HIS A 32 18.64 7.10 -8.13
C HIS A 32 18.12 6.17 -9.22
N GLU A 33 18.94 5.88 -10.25
CA GLU A 33 18.50 5.03 -11.38
C GLU A 33 17.91 3.69 -10.96
N LYS A 34 18.51 3.04 -9.97
CA LYS A 34 18.02 1.75 -9.44
C LYS A 34 16.67 1.84 -8.76
N THR A 35 16.25 3.01 -8.30
CA THR A 35 14.96 3.23 -7.60
C THR A 35 13.89 3.85 -8.51
N ARG A 36 14.21 4.22 -9.74
CA ARG A 36 13.24 4.74 -10.73
C ARG A 36 12.03 3.81 -10.94
N PRO A 37 12.21 2.47 -11.05
CA PRO A 37 11.07 1.58 -11.19
C PRO A 37 10.10 1.64 -10.00
N ALA A 38 10.63 1.78 -8.77
CA ALA A 38 9.81 1.90 -7.57
C ALA A 38 8.99 3.20 -7.56
N ILE A 39 9.60 4.32 -7.95
CA ILE A 39 8.87 5.60 -8.09
C ILE A 39 7.76 5.48 -9.14
N LYS A 40 8.05 4.85 -10.26
CA LYS A 40 7.03 4.63 -11.31
C LYS A 40 5.87 3.79 -10.80
N MET A 41 6.13 2.72 -10.06
CA MET A 41 5.06 1.90 -9.44
C MET A 41 4.18 2.74 -8.51
N LEU A 42 4.77 3.61 -7.69
CA LEU A 42 4.02 4.50 -6.80
C LEU A 42 3.19 5.52 -7.60
N GLN A 43 3.75 6.10 -8.65
CA GLN A 43 3.02 7.01 -9.54
C GLN A 43 1.84 6.30 -10.23
N ASP A 44 2.02 5.07 -10.68
CA ASP A 44 0.95 4.26 -11.26
C ASP A 44 -0.15 3.93 -10.24
N GLU A 45 0.19 3.84 -8.95
CA GLU A 45 -0.79 3.72 -7.84
C GLU A 45 -1.50 5.03 -7.49
N GLY A 46 -1.06 6.16 -8.00
CA GLY A 46 -1.68 7.46 -7.77
C GLY A 46 -0.90 8.39 -6.85
N PHE A 47 0.33 8.03 -6.47
CA PHE A 47 1.21 8.91 -5.70
C PHE A 47 1.78 10.02 -6.57
N VAL A 48 1.90 11.21 -5.99
CA VAL A 48 2.35 12.42 -6.67
C VAL A 48 3.58 12.97 -5.98
N ASN A 49 4.58 13.35 -6.76
CA ASN A 49 5.72 14.13 -6.27
C ASN A 49 5.35 15.61 -6.28
N ARG A 50 5.29 16.24 -5.10
CA ARG A 50 5.00 17.67 -4.95
C ARG A 50 6.23 18.51 -4.62
N GLY A 51 7.42 17.96 -4.86
CA GLY A 51 8.68 18.66 -4.60
C GLY A 51 9.17 18.55 -3.16
N TYR A 52 8.53 17.70 -2.33
CA TYR A 52 9.02 17.42 -0.99
C TYR A 52 10.23 16.48 -1.04
N VAL A 53 11.13 16.67 -0.11
CA VAL A 53 12.38 15.92 0.02
C VAL A 53 12.47 15.34 1.40
N ASP A 54 12.93 14.09 1.50
CA ASP A 54 13.23 13.46 2.79
C ASP A 54 14.45 14.13 3.43
N ILE A 55 14.34 14.48 4.70
CA ILE A 55 15.40 15.15 5.43
C ILE A 55 16.58 14.25 5.82
N PHE A 56 16.41 12.93 5.76
CA PHE A 56 17.43 11.96 6.14
C PHE A 56 18.31 11.52 4.98
N ASP A 57 17.72 11.26 3.81
CA ASP A 57 18.43 10.75 2.63
C ASP A 57 18.42 11.69 1.42
N ALA A 58 17.73 12.84 1.57
CA ALA A 58 17.56 13.83 0.50
C ALA A 58 16.85 13.28 -0.75
N GLY A 59 16.20 12.13 -0.68
CA GLY A 59 15.42 11.54 -1.76
C GLY A 59 14.06 12.21 -1.96
N PRO A 60 13.39 11.97 -3.09
CA PRO A 60 12.07 12.52 -3.34
C PRO A 60 11.01 11.88 -2.43
N THR A 61 10.13 12.69 -1.89
CA THR A 61 8.94 12.26 -1.15
C THR A 61 7.72 12.33 -2.05
N VAL A 62 6.93 11.27 -2.08
CA VAL A 62 5.66 11.22 -2.83
C VAL A 62 4.51 11.01 -1.87
N GLU A 63 3.36 11.60 -2.18
CA GLU A 63 2.17 11.54 -1.36
C GLU A 63 0.92 11.18 -2.17
N CYS A 64 -0.05 10.58 -1.51
CA CYS A 64 -1.35 10.29 -2.08
C CYS A 64 -2.41 10.24 -0.98
N ASP A 65 -3.58 10.81 -1.24
CA ASP A 65 -4.74 10.53 -0.40
C ASP A 65 -5.09 9.04 -0.51
N VAL A 66 -5.33 8.37 0.62
CA VAL A 66 -5.62 6.93 0.66
C VAL A 66 -6.76 6.55 -0.30
N LYS A 67 -7.81 7.37 -0.38
CA LYS A 67 -8.94 7.17 -1.31
C LYS A 67 -8.55 7.20 -2.79
N ASN A 68 -7.40 7.79 -3.13
CA ASN A 68 -6.93 7.92 -4.51
C ASN A 68 -5.91 6.84 -4.90
N ILE A 69 -5.45 6.03 -3.96
CA ILE A 69 -4.59 4.89 -4.26
C ILE A 69 -5.37 3.92 -5.14
N ARG A 70 -4.82 3.60 -6.31
CA ARG A 70 -5.48 2.76 -7.32
C ARG A 70 -5.98 1.43 -6.75
N SER A 71 -5.15 0.72 -6.01
CA SER A 71 -5.52 -0.56 -5.39
C SER A 71 -6.67 -0.40 -4.38
N VAL A 72 -6.69 0.69 -3.62
CA VAL A 72 -7.80 1.00 -2.69
C VAL A 72 -9.09 1.30 -3.45
N ARG A 73 -9.02 2.12 -4.50
CA ARG A 73 -10.19 2.48 -5.33
C ARG A 73 -10.80 1.27 -6.04
N ARG A 74 -9.97 0.32 -6.48
CA ARG A 74 -10.41 -0.91 -7.16
C ARG A 74 -10.81 -2.01 -6.20
N SER A 75 -10.53 -1.84 -4.90
CA SER A 75 -10.88 -2.86 -3.91
C SER A 75 -12.40 -2.96 -3.73
N GLN A 76 -12.84 -4.17 -3.49
CA GLN A 76 -14.24 -4.47 -3.21
C GLN A 76 -14.36 -5.15 -1.85
N LYS A 77 -15.39 -4.77 -1.10
CA LYS A 77 -15.72 -5.37 0.18
C LYS A 77 -16.75 -6.47 -0.04
N LEU A 78 -16.36 -7.70 0.26
CA LEU A 78 -17.16 -8.89 -0.01
C LEU A 78 -17.30 -9.76 1.23
N ARG A 79 -18.36 -10.56 1.26
CA ARG A 79 -18.60 -11.53 2.32
C ARG A 79 -17.89 -12.84 1.99
N VAL A 80 -17.23 -13.41 2.98
CA VAL A 80 -16.53 -14.69 2.85
C VAL A 80 -17.50 -15.85 2.78
N LEU A 81 -17.28 -16.73 1.80
CA LEU A 81 -17.78 -18.09 1.73
C LEU A 81 -16.58 -19.03 1.61
N ILE A 82 -16.35 -19.88 2.62
CA ILE A 82 -15.23 -20.83 2.59
C ILE A 82 -15.61 -22.01 1.70
N GLY A 83 -14.80 -22.29 0.69
CA GLY A 83 -15.04 -23.36 -0.27
C GLY A 83 -13.97 -23.41 -1.35
N GLU A 84 -14.15 -24.29 -2.32
CA GLU A 84 -13.25 -24.39 -3.47
C GLU A 84 -13.57 -23.28 -4.49
N PRO A 85 -12.58 -22.43 -4.83
CA PRO A 85 -12.79 -21.33 -5.77
C PRO A 85 -12.71 -21.80 -7.23
N ILE A 86 -13.60 -22.69 -7.65
CA ILE A 86 -13.64 -23.24 -9.00
C ILE A 86 -13.83 -22.10 -10.01
N GLY A 87 -12.94 -22.01 -10.99
CA GLY A 87 -12.97 -20.93 -11.98
C GLY A 87 -12.54 -19.56 -11.45
N GLY A 88 -11.87 -19.56 -10.28
CA GLY A 88 -11.35 -18.33 -9.66
C GLY A 88 -10.13 -17.76 -10.35
N LYS A 89 -9.74 -16.57 -9.91
CA LYS A 89 -8.56 -15.83 -10.36
C LYS A 89 -7.70 -15.39 -9.18
N THR A 90 -6.46 -15.02 -9.47
CA THR A 90 -5.56 -14.48 -8.45
C THR A 90 -5.99 -13.08 -8.02
N HIS A 91 -6.19 -12.93 -6.72
CA HIS A 91 -6.54 -11.67 -6.07
C HIS A 91 -5.60 -11.40 -4.89
N LEU A 92 -5.46 -10.13 -4.58
CA LEU A 92 -4.99 -9.70 -3.27
C LEU A 92 -6.22 -9.62 -2.35
N ILE A 93 -6.14 -10.21 -1.17
CA ILE A 93 -7.24 -10.25 -0.22
C ILE A 93 -6.73 -9.92 1.19
N CYS A 94 -7.49 -9.12 1.91
CA CYS A 94 -7.20 -8.80 3.29
C CYS A 94 -8.45 -8.88 4.17
N ASN A 95 -8.23 -9.14 5.47
CA ASN A 95 -9.30 -8.98 6.44
C ASN A 95 -9.57 -7.49 6.71
N THR A 96 -10.65 -7.19 7.42
CA THR A 96 -11.05 -5.81 7.75
C THR A 96 -10.73 -5.43 9.20
N ARG A 97 -9.86 -6.16 9.86
CA ARG A 97 -9.49 -5.95 11.27
C ARG A 97 -8.26 -5.06 11.37
N TYR A 98 -8.36 -3.98 12.13
CA TYR A 98 -7.26 -3.05 12.29
C TYR A 98 -6.09 -3.62 13.09
N GLU A 99 -6.35 -4.25 14.24
CA GLU A 99 -5.29 -4.76 15.13
C GLU A 99 -4.73 -6.12 14.71
N GLN A 100 -5.54 -6.92 14.04
CA GLN A 100 -5.17 -8.26 13.55
C GLN A 100 -5.20 -8.31 12.03
N TYR A 101 -4.69 -7.27 11.39
CA TYR A 101 -4.63 -7.20 9.94
C TYR A 101 -3.81 -8.33 9.35
N ARG A 102 -4.40 -8.99 8.35
CA ARG A 102 -3.76 -10.02 7.54
C ARG A 102 -4.11 -9.79 6.07
N ALA A 103 -3.14 -9.99 5.22
CA ALA A 103 -3.31 -9.97 3.78
C ALA A 103 -2.59 -11.16 3.15
N CYS A 104 -3.13 -11.67 2.08
CA CYS A 104 -2.48 -12.68 1.25
C CYS A 104 -2.94 -12.54 -0.21
N HIS A 105 -2.29 -13.23 -1.09
CA HIS A 105 -2.72 -13.36 -2.47
C HIS A 105 -2.94 -14.82 -2.82
N GLY A 106 -3.84 -15.07 -3.72
CA GLY A 106 -4.13 -16.42 -4.16
C GLY A 106 -5.40 -16.48 -4.98
N ASN A 107 -5.73 -17.69 -5.41
CA ASN A 107 -6.89 -17.95 -6.22
C ASN A 107 -8.17 -17.92 -5.39
N ILE A 108 -9.06 -17.00 -5.72
CA ILE A 108 -10.39 -16.89 -5.14
C ILE A 108 -11.43 -16.70 -6.25
N ARG A 109 -12.66 -17.05 -5.99
CA ARG A 109 -13.77 -16.74 -6.87
C ARG A 109 -14.60 -15.60 -6.29
N VAL A 110 -14.82 -14.58 -7.09
CA VAL A 110 -15.65 -13.42 -6.72
C VAL A 110 -17.01 -13.55 -7.41
N ASP A 111 -18.07 -13.50 -6.62
CA ASP A 111 -19.45 -13.42 -7.09
C ASP A 111 -19.98 -12.03 -6.76
N LEU A 112 -19.99 -11.15 -7.76
CA LEU A 112 -20.41 -9.75 -7.58
C LEU A 112 -21.91 -9.62 -7.34
N ASP A 113 -22.72 -10.51 -7.92
CA ASP A 113 -24.18 -10.47 -7.76
C ASP A 113 -24.58 -10.76 -6.32
N LYS A 114 -23.87 -11.67 -5.65
CA LYS A 114 -24.09 -12.03 -4.26
C LYS A 114 -23.21 -11.25 -3.28
N HIS A 115 -22.28 -10.43 -3.76
CA HIS A 115 -21.25 -9.77 -2.96
C HIS A 115 -20.46 -10.76 -2.07
N GLU A 116 -20.06 -11.87 -2.66
CA GLU A 116 -19.35 -12.95 -1.97
C GLU A 116 -17.96 -13.19 -2.57
N ALA A 117 -17.02 -13.57 -1.72
CA ALA A 117 -15.72 -14.11 -2.10
C ALA A 117 -15.63 -15.56 -1.63
N ILE A 118 -15.47 -16.49 -2.55
CA ILE A 118 -15.27 -17.90 -2.25
C ILE A 118 -13.77 -18.13 -2.12
N ILE A 119 -13.34 -18.48 -0.91
CA ILE A 119 -11.93 -18.63 -0.55
C ILE A 119 -11.64 -20.03 -0.02
N PRO A 120 -10.44 -20.60 -0.31
CA PRO A 120 -10.09 -21.91 0.21
C PRO A 120 -9.90 -21.88 1.73
N PRO A 121 -10.12 -22.99 2.44
CA PRO A 121 -9.99 -23.08 3.89
C PRO A 121 -8.63 -22.63 4.44
N LYS A 122 -7.54 -22.94 3.74
CA LYS A 122 -6.19 -22.48 4.13
C LYS A 122 -6.05 -20.97 4.12
N MET A 123 -6.63 -20.32 3.13
CA MET A 123 -6.62 -18.85 3.02
C MET A 123 -7.48 -18.22 4.11
N ALA A 124 -8.66 -18.78 4.39
CA ALA A 124 -9.51 -18.32 5.48
C ALA A 124 -8.80 -18.39 6.83
N ALA A 125 -8.09 -19.49 7.09
CA ALA A 125 -7.28 -19.65 8.30
C ALA A 125 -6.14 -18.63 8.38
N ALA A 126 -5.43 -18.38 7.28
CA ALA A 126 -4.37 -17.38 7.21
C ALA A 126 -4.88 -15.95 7.46
N LEU A 127 -6.04 -15.61 6.93
CA LEU A 127 -6.70 -14.32 7.13
C LEU A 127 -7.44 -14.20 8.46
N LYS A 128 -7.59 -15.30 9.20
CA LYS A 128 -8.37 -15.40 10.43
C LYS A 128 -9.82 -14.95 10.24
N VAL A 129 -10.43 -15.41 9.15
CA VAL A 129 -11.83 -15.13 8.82
C VAL A 129 -12.66 -16.41 8.76
N GLN A 130 -13.95 -16.27 8.96
CA GLN A 130 -14.97 -17.31 8.91
C GLN A 130 -16.05 -16.96 7.89
N ASP A 131 -16.93 -17.91 7.59
CA ASP A 131 -18.10 -17.64 6.77
C ASP A 131 -18.89 -16.43 7.29
N GLY A 132 -19.25 -15.55 6.39
CA GLY A 132 -20.00 -14.33 6.72
C GLY A 132 -19.14 -13.14 7.13
N ASP A 133 -17.85 -13.32 7.43
CA ASP A 133 -16.94 -12.20 7.68
C ASP A 133 -16.71 -11.39 6.40
N MET A 134 -16.41 -10.11 6.58
CA MET A 134 -16.09 -9.24 5.44
C MET A 134 -14.59 -9.26 5.15
N VAL A 135 -14.27 -9.23 3.88
CA VAL A 135 -12.90 -9.09 3.36
C VAL A 135 -12.88 -8.02 2.29
N ARG A 136 -11.71 -7.49 2.03
CA ARG A 136 -11.47 -6.58 0.93
C ARG A 136 -10.60 -7.26 -0.11
N VAL A 137 -11.00 -7.21 -1.37
CA VAL A 137 -10.31 -7.90 -2.47
C VAL A 137 -9.96 -6.93 -3.59
N VAL A 138 -8.83 -7.20 -4.25
CA VAL A 138 -8.37 -6.50 -5.44
C VAL A 138 -7.95 -7.54 -6.47
N ASP A 139 -8.50 -7.43 -7.69
CA ASP A 139 -8.03 -8.22 -8.83
C ASP A 139 -6.61 -7.79 -9.19
N LEU A 140 -5.71 -8.75 -9.39
CA LEU A 140 -4.31 -8.49 -9.74
C LEU A 140 -4.05 -8.49 -11.25
N ASP A 141 -5.06 -8.80 -12.04
CA ASP A 141 -4.94 -8.83 -13.52
C ASP A 141 -5.16 -7.45 -14.16
#